data_9cf0e227f7626923ab99a0eeb2805036
#
_entry.id   9cf0e227f7626923ab99a0eeb2805036
#
_cell.length_a   1.000
_cell.length_b   1.000
_cell.length_c   1.000
_cell.angle_alpha   90.00
_cell.angle_beta   90.00
_cell.angle_gamma   90.00
#
_symmetry.space_group_name_H-M   'P 1'
#
loop_
_entity.id
_entity.type
_entity.pdbx_description
1 polymer ?
#
loop_
_entity_poly.entity_id
_entity_poly.type
_entity_poly.pdbx_seq_one_letter_code
_entity_poly.pdbx_strand_id
1 'polypeptide(L)'
;MAGNKRSWEGNLIQRPQNDKDMADTEQTSPVQSLFMYFRNELDEHHDRRERIIKVSRDVTALSKKIIFSLHRIRNLNTPIPKSIAKENADRFSQIDTLFKSIAADVSGLNAWRYQHQTTWGVQEYIEALSFQHYIEKQRLITLEEVRSSLPPEILVTESDYVLGLFDLTGELMRFAITAMSMGGTRPRDTLASANVDGPSDVCGSGTSVEGIMVDLRELRAMFEKLNVPRNHSLMKDLGKKMEVMQASVEKVEKAAYGLLVRGKERPQGWMPDLSSSSAPVESY
;
A
#
# COMPACT_ATOMS: atom_id res chain seq x y z
N MET A 1 22.03 -11.48 -34.19
CA MET A 1 23.14 -12.42 -33.91
C MET A 1 22.55 -13.71 -33.41
N ALA A 2 22.62 -14.80 -34.18
CA ALA A 2 22.03 -16.09 -33.81
C ALA A 2 22.98 -16.83 -32.86
N GLY A 3 22.56 -17.09 -31.65
CA GLY A 3 23.34 -17.84 -30.67
C GLY A 3 23.37 -19.33 -30.98
N ASN A 4 24.57 -19.89 -31.13
CA ASN A 4 24.79 -21.33 -31.30
C ASN A 4 24.37 -22.08 -30.00
N LYS A 5 23.44 -23.04 -30.15
CA LYS A 5 23.08 -23.97 -29.07
C LYS A 5 24.18 -25.04 -28.93
N ARG A 6 24.63 -25.27 -27.68
CA ARG A 6 25.56 -26.34 -27.33
C ARG A 6 24.82 -27.54 -26.76
N SER A 7 25.33 -28.76 -27.00
CA SER A 7 24.83 -29.96 -26.33
C SER A 7 25.22 -29.96 -24.86
N TRP A 8 24.58 -30.83 -24.06
CA TRP A 8 24.88 -30.99 -22.63
C TRP A 8 26.35 -31.30 -22.34
N GLU A 9 27.09 -31.95 -23.31
CA GLU A 9 28.50 -32.27 -23.18
C GLU A 9 29.46 -31.19 -23.75
N GLY A 10 28.93 -29.98 -24.09
CA GLY A 10 29.76 -28.84 -24.52
C GLY A 10 30.17 -28.81 -25.97
N ASN A 11 29.79 -29.80 -26.80
CA ASN A 11 30.13 -29.88 -28.19
C ASN A 11 29.18 -29.07 -29.08
N LEU A 12 29.72 -28.40 -30.09
CA LEU A 12 28.94 -27.66 -31.11
C LEU A 12 28.15 -28.66 -31.96
N ILE A 13 26.83 -28.57 -31.93
CA ILE A 13 25.95 -29.34 -32.80
C ILE A 13 26.05 -28.72 -34.22
N GLN A 14 26.77 -29.35 -35.11
CA GLN A 14 26.71 -29.02 -36.54
C GLN A 14 25.37 -29.49 -37.10
N ARG A 15 24.56 -28.55 -37.60
CA ARG A 15 23.35 -28.88 -38.36
C ARG A 15 23.77 -29.52 -39.68
N PRO A 16 23.22 -30.65 -40.11
CA PRO A 16 23.35 -31.11 -41.47
C PRO A 16 22.67 -30.13 -42.42
N GLN A 17 23.41 -29.55 -43.33
CA GLN A 17 22.85 -28.86 -44.49
C GLN A 17 22.22 -29.94 -45.40
N ASN A 18 20.90 -30.00 -45.40
CA ASN A 18 20.13 -30.62 -46.44
C ASN A 18 19.24 -29.54 -47.07
N ASP A 19 19.82 -28.91 -48.10
CA ASP A 19 19.04 -28.21 -49.11
C ASP A 19 18.25 -29.25 -49.91
N LYS A 20 16.98 -29.35 -49.65
CA LYS A 20 15.96 -29.78 -50.63
C LYS A 20 14.67 -29.06 -50.32
N ASP A 21 14.34 -28.17 -51.26
CA ASP A 21 13.03 -27.61 -51.44
C ASP A 21 11.95 -28.71 -51.44
N MET A 22 11.25 -28.88 -50.37
CA MET A 22 9.93 -29.50 -50.32
C MET A 22 8.99 -28.49 -49.69
N ALA A 23 8.19 -27.90 -50.54
CA ALA A 23 6.95 -27.24 -50.13
C ALA A 23 6.02 -28.32 -49.58
N ASP A 24 6.30 -28.80 -48.35
CA ASP A 24 5.36 -29.56 -47.56
C ASP A 24 4.33 -28.59 -46.99
N THR A 25 3.22 -28.48 -47.69
CA THR A 25 1.94 -28.11 -47.08
C THR A 25 1.66 -29.18 -46.05
N GLU A 26 2.24 -29.06 -44.85
CA GLU A 26 1.87 -29.86 -43.69
C GLU A 26 0.37 -29.70 -43.50
N GLN A 27 -0.40 -30.68 -43.94
CA GLN A 27 -1.80 -30.83 -43.55
C GLN A 27 -1.81 -31.08 -42.05
N THR A 28 -1.79 -30.00 -41.28
CA THR A 28 -1.93 -30.05 -39.82
C THR A 28 -3.21 -30.80 -39.50
N SER A 29 -3.09 -31.92 -38.80
CA SER A 29 -4.24 -32.68 -38.30
C SER A 29 -5.21 -31.74 -37.57
N PRO A 30 -6.55 -31.91 -37.68
CA PRO A 30 -7.53 -31.12 -36.93
C PRO A 30 -7.23 -31.10 -35.42
N VAL A 31 -6.68 -32.18 -34.89
CA VAL A 31 -6.24 -32.25 -33.49
C VAL A 31 -5.04 -31.35 -33.23
N GLN A 32 -4.06 -31.35 -34.12
CA GLN A 32 -2.86 -30.52 -33.99
C GLN A 32 -3.19 -29.03 -34.08
N SER A 33 -4.08 -28.64 -35.00
CA SER A 33 -4.53 -27.24 -35.12
C SER A 33 -5.27 -26.77 -33.86
N LEU A 34 -6.10 -27.65 -33.26
CA LEU A 34 -6.79 -27.36 -31.99
C LEU A 34 -5.80 -27.14 -30.83
N PHE A 35 -4.78 -28.02 -30.70
CA PHE A 35 -3.75 -27.85 -29.68
C PHE A 35 -2.87 -26.62 -29.91
N MET A 36 -2.59 -26.25 -31.14
CA MET A 36 -1.89 -25.01 -31.47
C MET A 36 -2.72 -23.77 -31.08
N TYR A 37 -4.01 -23.81 -31.31
CA TYR A 37 -4.92 -22.75 -30.86
C TYR A 37 -4.89 -22.61 -29.33
N PHE A 38 -5.05 -23.67 -28.56
CA PHE A 38 -5.01 -23.63 -27.11
C PHE A 38 -3.64 -23.17 -26.59
N ARG A 39 -2.56 -23.58 -27.21
CA ARG A 39 -1.21 -23.14 -26.87
C ARG A 39 -1.08 -21.63 -27.04
N ASN A 40 -1.51 -21.09 -28.16
CA ASN A 40 -1.43 -19.65 -28.44
C ASN A 40 -2.26 -18.85 -27.42
N GLU A 41 -3.46 -19.32 -27.08
CA GLU A 41 -4.31 -18.71 -26.05
C GLU A 41 -3.60 -18.71 -24.68
N LEU A 42 -3.01 -19.84 -24.29
CA LEU A 42 -2.30 -19.94 -23.02
C LEU A 42 -1.05 -19.06 -22.97
N ASP A 43 -0.30 -19.00 -24.08
CA ASP A 43 0.89 -18.16 -24.21
C ASP A 43 0.50 -16.67 -24.10
N GLU A 44 -0.60 -16.25 -24.78
CA GLU A 44 -1.13 -14.88 -24.64
C GLU A 44 -1.54 -14.53 -23.21
N HIS A 45 -2.25 -15.45 -22.55
CA HIS A 45 -2.64 -15.26 -21.15
C HIS A 45 -1.42 -15.20 -20.21
N HIS A 46 -0.40 -16.00 -20.47
CA HIS A 46 0.84 -15.98 -19.70
C HIS A 46 1.57 -14.65 -19.86
N ASP A 47 1.77 -14.20 -21.09
CA ASP A 47 2.44 -12.94 -21.38
C ASP A 47 1.72 -11.73 -20.77
N ARG A 48 0.38 -11.72 -20.87
CA ARG A 48 -0.47 -10.69 -20.25
C ARG A 48 -0.31 -10.68 -18.74
N ARG A 49 -0.38 -11.86 -18.11
CA ARG A 49 -0.20 -12.02 -16.68
C ARG A 49 1.17 -11.51 -16.20
N GLU A 50 2.24 -11.82 -16.92
CA GLU A 50 3.59 -11.38 -16.56
C GLU A 50 3.74 -9.85 -16.70
N ARG A 51 3.16 -9.22 -17.73
CA ARG A 51 3.13 -7.76 -17.85
C ARG A 51 2.42 -7.12 -16.65
N ILE A 52 1.25 -7.64 -16.28
CA ILE A 52 0.46 -7.13 -15.15
C ILE A 52 1.22 -7.28 -13.83
N ILE A 53 1.83 -8.44 -13.56
CA ILE A 53 2.63 -8.68 -12.34
C ILE A 53 3.82 -7.70 -12.28
N LYS A 54 4.51 -7.47 -13.38
CA LYS A 54 5.62 -6.53 -13.43
C LYS A 54 5.15 -5.12 -13.07
N VAL A 55 4.08 -4.64 -13.68
CA VAL A 55 3.51 -3.31 -13.37
C VAL A 55 3.07 -3.23 -11.91
N SER A 56 2.39 -4.25 -11.38
CA SER A 56 1.98 -4.30 -9.98
C SER A 56 3.17 -4.17 -9.01
N ARG A 57 4.30 -4.81 -9.30
CA ARG A 57 5.53 -4.68 -8.50
C ARG A 57 6.16 -3.29 -8.61
N ASP A 58 6.15 -2.70 -9.80
CA ASP A 58 6.70 -1.35 -10.02
C ASP A 58 5.84 -0.31 -9.28
N VAL A 59 4.51 -0.45 -9.31
CA VAL A 59 3.56 0.38 -8.53
C VAL A 59 3.83 0.25 -7.04
N THR A 60 3.96 -0.98 -6.52
CA THR A 60 4.31 -1.23 -5.12
C THR A 60 5.61 -0.51 -4.73
N ALA A 61 6.64 -0.60 -5.57
CA ALA A 61 7.93 0.04 -5.29
C ALA A 61 7.84 1.57 -5.26
N LEU A 62 7.05 2.18 -6.15
CA LEU A 62 6.82 3.63 -6.18
C LEU A 62 5.98 4.08 -4.98
N SER A 63 4.92 3.34 -4.63
CA SER A 63 4.06 3.61 -3.48
C SER A 63 4.86 3.62 -2.17
N LYS A 64 5.73 2.63 -1.96
CA LYS A 64 6.65 2.59 -0.81
C LYS A 64 7.59 3.79 -0.75
N LYS A 65 8.09 4.27 -1.89
CA LYS A 65 8.91 5.48 -1.94
C LYS A 65 8.11 6.74 -1.58
N ILE A 66 6.82 6.81 -1.96
CA ILE A 66 5.92 7.89 -1.55
C ILE A 66 5.73 7.86 -0.03
N ILE A 67 5.36 6.72 0.55
CA ILE A 67 5.18 6.54 1.99
C ILE A 67 6.45 6.95 2.74
N PHE A 68 7.61 6.46 2.29
CA PHE A 68 8.89 6.82 2.90
C PHE A 68 9.17 8.33 2.87
N SER A 69 8.85 9.02 1.77
CA SER A 69 9.03 10.47 1.67
C SER A 69 8.06 11.24 2.59
N LEU A 70 6.84 10.74 2.76
CA LEU A 70 5.82 11.32 3.63
C LEU A 70 6.21 11.23 5.12
N HIS A 71 6.90 10.17 5.54
CA HIS A 71 7.44 10.07 6.91
C HIS A 71 8.48 11.14 7.27
N ARG A 72 8.96 11.91 6.31
CA ARG A 72 9.82 13.08 6.57
C ARG A 72 9.03 14.31 7.03
N ILE A 73 7.70 14.30 6.84
CA ILE A 73 6.79 15.36 7.31
C ILE A 73 6.53 15.16 8.79
N ARG A 74 6.37 16.26 9.53
CA ARG A 74 6.23 16.22 11.00
C ARG A 74 4.90 16.75 11.51
N ASN A 75 4.23 17.58 10.73
CA ASN A 75 3.00 18.26 11.11
C ASN A 75 1.86 17.84 10.20
N LEU A 76 0.68 17.61 10.79
CA LEU A 76 -0.57 17.42 10.05
C LEU A 76 -1.21 18.75 9.68
N ASN A 77 -2.12 18.73 8.74
CA ASN A 77 -2.88 19.89 8.27
C ASN A 77 -1.98 21.05 7.84
N THR A 78 -0.79 20.75 7.36
CA THR A 78 0.14 21.74 6.82
C THR A 78 0.46 21.39 5.37
N PRO A 79 0.69 22.40 4.51
CA PRO A 79 1.11 22.12 3.14
C PRO A 79 2.38 21.26 3.11
N ILE A 80 2.36 20.22 2.31
CA ILE A 80 3.54 19.36 2.10
C ILE A 80 4.70 20.23 1.55
N PRO A 81 5.93 20.10 2.07
CA PRO A 81 7.08 20.82 1.55
C PRO A 81 7.22 20.63 0.03
N LYS A 82 7.44 21.72 -0.70
CA LYS A 82 7.44 21.74 -2.17
C LYS A 82 8.33 20.67 -2.81
N SER A 83 9.47 20.35 -2.19
CA SER A 83 10.37 19.31 -2.68
C SER A 83 9.73 17.90 -2.60
N ILE A 84 9.09 17.58 -1.48
CA ILE A 84 8.40 16.30 -1.27
C ILE A 84 7.14 16.23 -2.15
N ALA A 85 6.37 17.31 -2.21
CA ALA A 85 5.16 17.39 -3.04
C ALA A 85 5.48 17.15 -4.52
N LYS A 86 6.54 17.77 -5.05
CA LYS A 86 6.99 17.55 -6.43
C LYS A 86 7.44 16.11 -6.66
N GLU A 87 8.29 15.58 -5.77
CA GLU A 87 8.79 14.22 -5.86
C GLU A 87 7.65 13.19 -5.84
N ASN A 88 6.64 13.39 -5.00
CA ASN A 88 5.48 12.50 -4.92
C ASN A 88 4.55 12.66 -6.13
N ALA A 89 4.33 13.89 -6.62
CA ALA A 89 3.56 14.13 -7.84
C ALA A 89 4.18 13.42 -9.04
N ASP A 90 5.51 13.47 -9.19
CA ASP A 90 6.24 12.77 -10.24
C ASP A 90 6.06 11.23 -10.11
N ARG A 91 6.08 10.69 -8.89
CA ARG A 91 5.85 9.25 -8.65
C ARG A 91 4.41 8.83 -8.92
N PHE A 92 3.42 9.61 -8.50
CA PHE A 92 2.02 9.34 -8.82
C PHE A 92 1.76 9.39 -10.34
N SER A 93 2.40 10.32 -11.05
CA SER A 93 2.34 10.36 -12.51
C SER A 93 2.97 9.12 -13.17
N GLN A 94 4.07 8.61 -12.62
CA GLN A 94 4.67 7.36 -13.07
C GLN A 94 3.73 6.15 -12.83
N ILE A 95 3.08 6.09 -11.65
CA ILE A 95 2.10 5.06 -11.32
C ILE A 95 0.92 5.11 -12.30
N ASP A 96 0.38 6.28 -12.59
CA ASP A 96 -0.70 6.48 -13.58
C ASP A 96 -0.27 5.97 -14.96
N THR A 97 0.95 6.30 -15.40
CA THR A 97 1.51 5.82 -16.67
C THR A 97 1.65 4.29 -16.68
N LEU A 98 2.10 3.68 -15.59
CA LEU A 98 2.20 2.22 -15.44
C LEU A 98 0.82 1.55 -15.54
N PHE A 99 -0.18 2.05 -14.84
CA PHE A 99 -1.54 1.51 -14.91
C PHE A 99 -2.14 1.68 -16.32
N LYS A 100 -1.95 2.82 -16.97
CA LYS A 100 -2.37 3.04 -18.36
C LYS A 100 -1.71 2.06 -19.33
N SER A 101 -0.47 1.65 -19.08
CA SER A 101 0.24 0.70 -19.94
C SER A 101 -0.40 -0.69 -19.98
N ILE A 102 -1.12 -1.08 -18.93
CA ILE A 102 -1.84 -2.37 -18.83
C ILE A 102 -3.36 -2.23 -18.96
N ALA A 103 -3.89 -1.04 -19.20
CA ALA A 103 -5.33 -0.80 -19.27
C ALA A 103 -6.03 -1.73 -20.28
N ALA A 104 -5.44 -1.94 -21.46
CA ALA A 104 -5.94 -2.87 -22.46
C ALA A 104 -5.94 -4.33 -21.98
N ASP A 105 -4.94 -4.72 -21.19
CA ASP A 105 -4.80 -6.08 -20.67
C ASP A 105 -5.83 -6.41 -19.59
N VAL A 106 -6.28 -5.40 -18.82
CA VAL A 106 -7.23 -5.55 -17.71
C VAL A 106 -8.63 -5.01 -18.02
N SER A 107 -8.94 -4.76 -19.29
CA SER A 107 -10.27 -4.25 -19.69
C SER A 107 -11.37 -5.34 -19.65
N GLY A 108 -12.61 -4.95 -19.37
CA GLY A 108 -13.78 -5.82 -19.39
C GLY A 108 -13.67 -7.00 -18.41
N LEU A 109 -13.91 -8.22 -18.88
CA LEU A 109 -13.83 -9.44 -18.05
C LEU A 109 -12.42 -9.74 -17.53
N ASN A 110 -11.41 -9.24 -18.19
CA ASN A 110 -10.02 -9.43 -17.76
C ASN A 110 -9.71 -8.67 -16.47
N ALA A 111 -10.43 -7.59 -16.15
CA ALA A 111 -10.30 -6.91 -14.87
C ALA A 111 -10.48 -7.89 -13.69
N TRP A 112 -11.50 -8.74 -13.75
CA TRP A 112 -11.76 -9.77 -12.75
C TRP A 112 -10.82 -10.97 -12.86
N ARG A 113 -10.47 -11.39 -14.07
CA ARG A 113 -9.56 -12.52 -14.31
C ARG A 113 -8.17 -12.27 -13.73
N TYR A 114 -7.65 -11.06 -13.86
CA TYR A 114 -6.31 -10.67 -13.39
C TYR A 114 -6.33 -9.82 -12.12
N GLN A 115 -7.47 -9.69 -11.45
CA GLN A 115 -7.60 -8.91 -10.22
C GLN A 115 -6.59 -9.35 -9.15
N HIS A 116 -6.36 -10.65 -9.00
CA HIS A 116 -5.37 -11.16 -8.05
C HIS A 116 -3.93 -10.67 -8.32
N GLN A 117 -3.57 -10.40 -9.58
CA GLN A 117 -2.26 -9.90 -9.96
C GLN A 117 -2.12 -8.39 -9.75
N THR A 118 -3.21 -7.64 -9.85
CA THR A 118 -3.22 -6.18 -9.65
C THR A 118 -3.40 -5.79 -8.19
N THR A 119 -4.09 -6.61 -7.38
CA THR A 119 -4.53 -6.29 -6.01
C THR A 119 -3.39 -5.77 -5.12
N TRP A 120 -2.21 -6.39 -5.16
CA TRP A 120 -1.07 -5.97 -4.32
C TRP A 120 -0.59 -4.55 -4.64
N GLY A 121 -0.45 -4.22 -5.93
CA GLY A 121 -0.08 -2.87 -6.35
C GLY A 121 -1.16 -1.85 -6.02
N VAL A 122 -2.42 -2.21 -6.18
CA VAL A 122 -3.57 -1.35 -5.86
C VAL A 122 -3.65 -1.07 -4.37
N GLN A 123 -3.47 -2.08 -3.49
CA GLN A 123 -3.50 -1.89 -2.04
C GLN A 123 -2.37 -0.97 -1.55
N GLU A 124 -1.16 -1.17 -2.04
CA GLU A 124 -0.01 -0.30 -1.72
C GLU A 124 -0.20 1.13 -2.25
N TYR A 125 -0.85 1.28 -3.42
CA TYR A 125 -1.21 2.60 -3.93
C TYR A 125 -2.25 3.28 -3.03
N ILE A 126 -3.28 2.54 -2.59
CA ILE A 126 -4.30 3.06 -1.67
C ILE A 126 -3.66 3.49 -0.35
N GLU A 127 -2.74 2.70 0.20
CA GLU A 127 -2.00 3.04 1.41
C GLU A 127 -1.23 4.35 1.23
N ALA A 128 -0.47 4.50 0.14
CA ALA A 128 0.31 5.71 -0.13
C ALA A 128 -0.57 6.95 -0.34
N LEU A 129 -1.65 6.81 -1.12
CA LEU A 129 -2.58 7.90 -1.41
C LEU A 129 -3.36 8.32 -0.16
N SER A 130 -3.86 7.36 0.62
CA SER A 130 -4.59 7.63 1.85
C SER A 130 -3.70 8.24 2.92
N PHE A 131 -2.44 7.83 3.00
CA PHE A 131 -1.48 8.44 3.93
C PHE A 131 -1.16 9.88 3.55
N GLN A 132 -0.93 10.19 2.27
CA GLN A 132 -0.77 11.57 1.82
C GLN A 132 -1.99 12.42 2.12
N HIS A 133 -3.18 11.90 1.78
CA HIS A 133 -4.44 12.60 2.01
C HIS A 133 -4.67 12.89 3.51
N TYR A 134 -4.34 11.92 4.39
CA TYR A 134 -4.46 12.08 5.82
C TYR A 134 -3.49 13.15 6.37
N ILE A 135 -2.23 13.17 5.91
CA ILE A 135 -1.28 14.22 6.31
C ILE A 135 -1.76 15.62 5.93
N GLU A 136 -2.35 15.76 4.74
CA GLU A 136 -2.84 17.04 4.24
C GLU A 136 -4.13 17.51 4.89
N LYS A 137 -5.06 16.62 5.18
CA LYS A 137 -6.45 16.95 5.55
C LYS A 137 -6.92 16.35 6.87
N GLN A 138 -6.14 15.46 7.45
CA GLN A 138 -6.49 14.68 8.66
C GLN A 138 -7.88 14.04 8.55
N ARG A 139 -8.18 13.48 7.40
CA ARG A 139 -9.38 12.68 7.14
C ARG A 139 -9.05 11.50 6.23
N LEU A 140 -9.87 10.46 6.30
CA LEU A 140 -9.75 9.35 5.36
C LEU A 140 -10.20 9.77 3.96
N ILE A 141 -9.49 9.29 2.97
CA ILE A 141 -9.92 9.37 1.57
C ILE A 141 -11.10 8.40 1.35
N THR A 142 -12.06 8.76 0.54
CA THR A 142 -13.18 7.88 0.21
C THR A 142 -12.83 6.90 -0.92
N LEU A 143 -13.59 5.81 -1.02
CA LEU A 143 -13.42 4.83 -2.12
C LEU A 143 -13.61 5.49 -3.49
N GLU A 144 -14.56 6.41 -3.61
CA GLU A 144 -14.82 7.16 -4.84
C GLU A 144 -13.66 8.08 -5.22
N GLU A 145 -13.04 8.74 -4.24
CA GLU A 145 -11.84 9.56 -4.45
C GLU A 145 -10.67 8.68 -4.93
N VAL A 146 -10.50 7.48 -4.36
CA VAL A 146 -9.48 6.52 -4.81
C VAL A 146 -9.76 6.06 -6.24
N ARG A 147 -10.99 5.64 -6.54
CA ARG A 147 -11.40 5.21 -7.89
C ARG A 147 -11.18 6.31 -8.93
N SER A 148 -11.47 7.55 -8.56
CA SER A 148 -11.29 8.72 -9.45
C SER A 148 -9.81 9.07 -9.70
N SER A 149 -8.90 8.61 -8.87
CA SER A 149 -7.47 8.85 -9.00
C SER A 149 -6.74 7.82 -9.88
N LEU A 150 -7.44 6.79 -10.34
CA LEU A 150 -6.93 5.70 -11.17
C LEU A 150 -7.62 5.66 -12.53
N PRO A 151 -6.98 5.08 -13.56
CA PRO A 151 -7.64 4.79 -14.84
C PRO A 151 -8.87 3.90 -14.61
N PRO A 152 -9.98 4.13 -15.33
CA PRO A 152 -11.24 3.43 -15.11
C PRO A 152 -11.18 1.91 -15.37
N GLU A 153 -10.18 1.44 -16.11
CA GLU A 153 -9.95 0.02 -16.38
C GLU A 153 -9.36 -0.72 -15.17
N ILE A 154 -8.77 0.02 -14.23
CA ILE A 154 -8.18 -0.57 -13.03
C ILE A 154 -9.27 -0.82 -12.01
N LEU A 155 -9.54 -2.09 -11.75
CA LEU A 155 -10.55 -2.51 -10.79
C LEU A 155 -10.06 -2.25 -9.36
N VAL A 156 -10.76 -1.37 -8.64
CA VAL A 156 -10.58 -1.17 -7.20
C VAL A 156 -11.77 -1.77 -6.49
N THR A 157 -11.54 -2.87 -5.79
CA THR A 157 -12.58 -3.53 -4.99
C THR A 157 -12.70 -2.91 -3.59
N GLU A 158 -13.84 -3.10 -2.95
CA GLU A 158 -14.05 -2.73 -1.54
C GLU A 158 -13.03 -3.44 -0.63
N SER A 159 -12.65 -4.68 -0.97
CA SER A 159 -11.62 -5.44 -0.26
C SER A 159 -10.25 -4.77 -0.35
N ASP A 160 -9.84 -4.34 -1.55
CA ASP A 160 -8.56 -3.67 -1.74
C ASP A 160 -8.50 -2.35 -0.97
N TYR A 161 -9.61 -1.60 -0.98
CA TYR A 161 -9.71 -0.36 -0.22
C TYR A 161 -9.60 -0.59 1.28
N VAL A 162 -10.37 -1.53 1.83
CA VAL A 162 -10.35 -1.84 3.26
C VAL A 162 -8.97 -2.37 3.70
N LEU A 163 -8.35 -3.26 2.91
CA LEU A 163 -7.01 -3.79 3.22
C LEU A 163 -5.94 -2.69 3.17
N GLY A 164 -6.01 -1.78 2.19
CA GLY A 164 -5.12 -0.62 2.13
C GLY A 164 -5.28 0.33 3.33
N LEU A 165 -6.52 0.51 3.83
CA LEU A 165 -6.75 1.29 5.05
C LEU A 165 -6.24 0.57 6.32
N PHE A 166 -6.27 -0.77 6.38
CA PHE A 166 -5.61 -1.50 7.46
C PHE A 166 -4.09 -1.22 7.48
N ASP A 167 -3.44 -1.21 6.31
CA ASP A 167 -2.02 -0.91 6.21
C ASP A 167 -1.71 0.54 6.59
N LEU A 168 -2.57 1.48 6.20
CA LEU A 168 -2.51 2.87 6.64
C LEU A 168 -2.41 3.00 8.16
N THR A 169 -3.12 2.17 8.95
CA THR A 169 -3.05 2.26 10.42
C THR A 169 -1.64 2.02 10.95
N GLY A 170 -0.86 1.18 10.30
CA GLY A 170 0.55 0.96 10.60
C GLY A 170 1.42 2.20 10.33
N GLU A 171 1.14 2.90 9.23
CA GLU A 171 1.87 4.12 8.87
C GLU A 171 1.48 5.29 9.79
N LEU A 172 0.20 5.41 10.16
CA LEU A 172 -0.25 6.38 11.17
C LEU A 172 0.37 6.11 12.54
N MET A 173 0.49 4.86 12.96
CA MET A 173 1.20 4.47 14.18
C MET A 173 2.65 4.92 14.14
N ARG A 174 3.35 4.63 13.04
CA ARG A 174 4.76 5.02 12.86
C ARG A 174 4.92 6.54 12.88
N PHE A 175 4.03 7.26 12.21
CA PHE A 175 4.00 8.72 12.20
C PHE A 175 3.77 9.28 13.61
N ALA A 176 2.76 8.78 14.34
CA ALA A 176 2.43 9.22 15.70
C ALA A 176 3.62 9.01 16.66
N ILE A 177 4.24 7.82 16.64
CA ILE A 177 5.41 7.53 17.50
C ILE A 177 6.58 8.45 17.17
N THR A 178 6.84 8.71 15.89
CA THR A 178 7.90 9.62 15.47
C THR A 178 7.62 11.06 15.90
N ALA A 179 6.38 11.52 15.77
CA ALA A 179 5.97 12.85 16.22
C ALA A 179 6.12 13.00 17.75
N MET A 180 5.74 11.98 18.51
CA MET A 180 5.93 11.95 19.97
C MET A 180 7.41 12.02 20.37
N SER A 181 8.29 11.28 19.69
CA SER A 181 9.73 11.25 20.01
C SER A 181 10.45 12.58 19.80
N MET A 182 9.92 13.42 18.93
CA MET A 182 10.49 14.75 18.61
C MET A 182 9.95 15.90 19.47
N GLY A 183 9.19 15.61 20.53
CA GLY A 183 8.71 16.61 21.47
C GLY A 183 7.40 17.29 21.03
N GLY A 184 6.57 16.61 20.24
CA GLY A 184 5.24 17.07 19.83
C GLY A 184 4.18 17.16 20.95
N THR A 185 4.55 16.89 22.17
CA THR A 185 3.68 17.05 23.36
C THR A 185 4.28 18.08 24.30
N ARG A 186 4.23 19.36 23.97
CA ARG A 186 4.22 20.37 25.02
C ARG A 186 2.80 20.43 25.55
N PRO A 187 2.52 20.05 26.83
CA PRO A 187 1.33 20.52 27.49
C PRO A 187 1.41 22.04 27.40
N ARG A 188 0.41 22.66 26.85
CA ARG A 188 0.27 24.11 26.91
C ARG A 188 0.22 24.47 28.38
N ASP A 189 1.31 25.06 28.92
CA ASP A 189 1.23 25.84 30.13
C ASP A 189 0.32 27.05 29.88
N THR A 190 -0.98 26.79 29.86
CA THR A 190 -2.03 27.84 29.88
C THR A 190 -2.34 28.19 31.31
N LEU A 191 -1.33 28.67 32.03
CA LEU A 191 -1.48 29.42 33.27
C LEU A 191 -0.60 30.66 33.26
N ALA A 192 -0.75 31.51 32.26
CA ALA A 192 -0.33 32.91 32.36
C ALA A 192 -1.06 33.76 31.30
N SER A 193 -1.98 34.56 31.79
CA SER A 193 -2.78 35.62 31.13
C SER A 193 -4.24 35.26 30.88
N ALA A 194 -5.01 35.23 31.94
CA ALA A 194 -6.40 35.63 31.90
C ALA A 194 -6.46 37.14 31.63
N ASN A 195 -7.01 37.49 30.47
CA ASN A 195 -7.82 38.68 30.21
C ASN A 195 -7.98 38.83 28.69
N VAL A 196 -9.10 38.41 28.16
CA VAL A 196 -9.90 39.10 27.14
C VAL A 196 -11.23 38.34 26.98
N ASP A 197 -12.33 38.98 27.34
CA ASP A 197 -13.70 38.56 27.07
C ASP A 197 -13.97 38.49 25.55
N GLY A 198 -14.52 37.37 25.13
CA GLY A 198 -15.09 37.18 23.79
C GLY A 198 -15.53 35.75 23.60
N PRO A 199 -16.78 35.44 23.17
CA PRO A 199 -17.17 34.09 22.82
C PRO A 199 -16.53 33.71 21.49
N SER A 200 -15.45 32.98 21.56
CA SER A 200 -14.83 32.37 20.37
C SER A 200 -15.11 30.88 20.41
N ASP A 201 -15.91 30.40 19.45
CA ASP A 201 -15.98 29.03 19.03
C ASP A 201 -14.57 28.58 18.59
N VAL A 202 -13.73 28.20 19.54
CA VAL A 202 -12.45 27.56 19.28
C VAL A 202 -12.66 26.06 19.49
N CYS A 203 -13.07 25.40 18.42
CA CYS A 203 -12.84 23.97 18.27
C CYS A 203 -11.35 23.70 18.55
N GLY A 204 -11.09 22.98 19.66
CA GLY A 204 -9.77 22.84 20.25
C GLY A 204 -8.73 22.31 19.26
N SER A 205 -7.72 23.09 19.00
CA SER A 205 -6.46 22.66 18.39
C SER A 205 -5.73 21.75 19.41
N GLY A 206 -6.17 20.50 19.51
CA GLY A 206 -5.39 19.43 20.12
C GLY A 206 -4.03 19.31 19.44
N THR A 207 -3.00 18.90 20.15
CA THR A 207 -1.71 18.62 19.53
C THR A 207 -1.91 17.60 18.41
N SER A 208 -1.15 17.69 17.31
CA SER A 208 -1.29 16.77 16.16
C SER A 208 -1.31 15.29 16.57
N VAL A 209 -0.63 14.93 17.66
CA VAL A 209 -0.57 13.55 18.19
C VAL A 209 -1.87 13.13 18.86
N GLU A 210 -2.53 14.02 19.61
CA GLU A 210 -3.82 13.71 20.25
C GLU A 210 -4.89 13.46 19.20
N GLY A 211 -4.92 14.25 18.12
CA GLY A 211 -5.81 14.03 17.00
C GLY A 211 -5.59 12.66 16.35
N ILE A 212 -4.34 12.29 16.07
CA ILE A 212 -4.03 10.96 15.48
C ILE A 212 -4.48 9.82 16.39
N MET A 213 -4.33 9.96 17.72
CA MET A 213 -4.77 8.93 18.66
C MET A 213 -6.29 8.74 18.64
N VAL A 214 -7.04 9.83 18.56
CA VAL A 214 -8.50 9.77 18.43
C VAL A 214 -8.87 9.08 17.14
N ASP A 215 -8.29 9.50 16.02
CA ASP A 215 -8.56 8.95 14.70
C ASP A 215 -8.20 7.44 14.62
N LEU A 216 -7.08 7.01 15.20
CA LEU A 216 -6.71 5.60 15.28
C LEU A 216 -7.68 4.76 16.11
N ARG A 217 -8.20 5.29 17.21
CA ARG A 217 -9.23 4.62 18.02
C ARG A 217 -10.56 4.50 17.28
N GLU A 218 -10.95 5.55 16.57
CA GLU A 218 -12.16 5.54 15.74
C GLU A 218 -12.01 4.52 14.60
N LEU A 219 -10.88 4.48 13.93
CA LEU A 219 -10.57 3.47 12.91
C LEU A 219 -10.66 2.06 13.48
N ARG A 220 -10.02 1.80 14.61
CA ARG A 220 -10.12 0.51 15.31
C ARG A 220 -11.58 0.15 15.58
N ALA A 221 -12.36 1.06 16.16
CA ALA A 221 -13.76 0.80 16.48
C ALA A 221 -14.61 0.53 15.21
N MET A 222 -14.29 1.15 14.07
CA MET A 222 -14.96 0.90 12.79
C MET A 222 -14.57 -0.44 12.22
N PHE A 223 -13.28 -0.79 12.21
CA PHE A 223 -12.81 -2.08 11.71
C PHE A 223 -13.33 -3.27 12.54
N GLU A 224 -13.36 -3.14 13.87
CA GLU A 224 -13.90 -4.18 14.77
C GLU A 224 -15.41 -4.42 14.57
N LYS A 225 -16.14 -3.45 13.97
CA LYS A 225 -17.56 -3.60 13.60
C LYS A 225 -17.77 -4.26 12.24
N LEU A 226 -16.71 -4.49 11.44
CA LEU A 226 -16.86 -5.12 10.14
C LEU A 226 -17.39 -6.54 10.29
N ASN A 227 -18.54 -6.79 9.68
CA ASN A 227 -19.12 -8.12 9.58
C ASN A 227 -18.95 -8.64 8.15
N VAL A 228 -17.98 -9.53 7.96
CA VAL A 228 -17.63 -10.08 6.64
C VAL A 228 -18.13 -11.52 6.55
N PRO A 229 -18.85 -11.91 5.49
CA PRO A 229 -19.28 -13.29 5.29
C PRO A 229 -18.08 -14.26 5.24
N ARG A 230 -18.22 -15.47 5.82
CA ARG A 230 -17.13 -16.44 5.92
C ARG A 230 -16.52 -16.90 4.61
N ASN A 231 -17.30 -16.85 3.52
CA ASN A 231 -16.87 -17.23 2.18
C ASN A 231 -16.29 -16.06 1.36
N HIS A 232 -16.22 -14.87 1.93
CA HIS A 232 -15.65 -13.71 1.26
C HIS A 232 -14.11 -13.77 1.25
N SER A 233 -13.49 -13.34 0.15
CA SER A 233 -12.02 -13.37 -0.02
C SER A 233 -11.27 -12.58 1.06
N LEU A 234 -11.83 -11.47 1.53
CA LEU A 234 -11.29 -10.63 2.58
C LEU A 234 -11.05 -11.40 3.90
N MET A 235 -11.84 -12.44 4.19
CA MET A 235 -11.72 -13.22 5.43
C MET A 235 -10.37 -13.89 5.63
N LYS A 236 -9.64 -14.18 4.54
CA LYS A 236 -8.32 -14.81 4.62
C LYS A 236 -7.30 -13.94 5.35
N ASP A 237 -7.35 -12.65 5.12
CA ASP A 237 -6.35 -11.70 5.61
C ASP A 237 -6.88 -10.86 6.77
N LEU A 238 -8.20 -10.75 6.92
CA LEU A 238 -8.87 -9.88 7.89
C LEU A 238 -8.40 -10.13 9.32
N GLY A 239 -8.35 -11.38 9.77
CA GLY A 239 -7.96 -11.72 11.14
C GLY A 239 -6.55 -11.21 11.48
N LYS A 240 -5.58 -11.54 10.62
CA LYS A 240 -4.20 -11.10 10.79
C LYS A 240 -4.04 -9.58 10.71
N LYS A 241 -4.73 -8.93 9.76
CA LYS A 241 -4.72 -7.46 9.62
C LYS A 241 -5.35 -6.79 10.85
N MET A 242 -6.43 -7.36 11.40
CA MET A 242 -7.07 -6.88 12.61
C MET A 242 -6.12 -6.93 13.81
N GLU A 243 -5.43 -8.04 14.03
CA GLU A 243 -4.42 -8.17 15.10
C GLU A 243 -3.29 -7.14 14.97
N VAL A 244 -2.76 -6.96 13.76
CA VAL A 244 -1.70 -5.97 13.49
C VAL A 244 -2.19 -4.55 13.74
N MET A 245 -3.41 -4.22 13.32
CA MET A 245 -4.02 -2.91 13.56
C MET A 245 -4.23 -2.66 15.05
N GLN A 246 -4.80 -3.63 15.79
CA GLN A 246 -4.99 -3.53 17.24
C GLN A 246 -3.66 -3.31 17.96
N ALA A 247 -2.63 -4.09 17.64
CA ALA A 247 -1.30 -3.93 18.20
C ALA A 247 -0.69 -2.55 17.87
N SER A 248 -0.95 -2.02 16.67
CA SER A 248 -0.50 -0.68 16.27
C SER A 248 -1.14 0.42 17.11
N VAL A 249 -2.45 0.35 17.32
CA VAL A 249 -3.19 1.31 18.17
C VAL A 249 -2.70 1.23 19.63
N GLU A 250 -2.60 0.03 20.20
CA GLU A 250 -2.10 -0.16 21.56
C GLU A 250 -0.68 0.38 21.75
N LYS A 251 0.18 0.24 20.74
CA LYS A 251 1.54 0.75 20.79
C LYS A 251 1.57 2.28 20.87
N VAL A 252 0.71 2.97 20.12
CA VAL A 252 0.57 4.42 20.18
C VAL A 252 0.04 4.85 21.56
N GLU A 253 -0.98 4.16 22.08
CA GLU A 253 -1.56 4.45 23.39
C GLU A 253 -0.55 4.28 24.53
N LYS A 254 0.22 3.18 24.52
CA LYS A 254 1.30 2.93 25.48
C LYS A 254 2.38 4.00 25.43
N ALA A 255 2.78 4.42 24.21
CA ALA A 255 3.76 5.48 24.03
C ALA A 255 3.25 6.83 24.57
N ALA A 256 2.02 7.21 24.23
CA ALA A 256 1.41 8.44 24.71
C ALA A 256 1.24 8.45 26.23
N TYR A 257 0.76 7.35 26.81
CA TYR A 257 0.67 7.20 28.26
C TYR A 257 2.02 7.34 28.96
N GLY A 258 3.06 6.67 28.40
CA GLY A 258 4.41 6.79 28.94
C GLY A 258 4.96 8.22 28.93
N LEU A 259 4.64 8.99 27.89
CA LEU A 259 5.02 10.42 27.81
C LEU A 259 4.25 11.28 28.81
N LEU A 260 2.94 11.05 28.99
CA LEU A 260 2.12 11.78 29.96
C LEU A 260 2.57 11.56 31.40
N VAL A 261 2.89 10.31 31.76
CA VAL A 261 3.24 9.93 33.14
C VAL A 261 4.70 10.28 33.46
N ARG A 262 5.63 10.05 32.54
CA ARG A 262 7.08 10.15 32.79
C ARG A 262 7.75 11.30 32.05
N GLY A 263 7.06 11.95 31.12
CA GLY A 263 7.66 12.99 30.27
C GLY A 263 8.07 14.25 31.03
N LYS A 264 7.51 14.49 32.21
CA LYS A 264 7.91 15.59 33.11
C LYS A 264 9.20 15.30 33.89
N GLU A 265 9.57 14.03 34.01
CA GLU A 265 10.72 13.58 34.80
C GLU A 265 11.96 13.26 33.96
N ARG A 266 11.86 13.27 32.64
CA ARG A 266 12.90 12.80 31.72
C ARG A 266 13.36 13.90 30.76
N PRO A 267 14.63 13.85 30.30
CA PRO A 267 15.16 14.82 29.34
C PRO A 267 14.41 14.75 27.99
N GLN A 268 14.45 15.85 27.23
CA GLN A 268 13.87 15.92 25.89
C GLN A 268 14.43 14.80 24.99
N GLY A 269 13.54 14.12 24.26
CA GLY A 269 13.89 13.01 23.37
C GLY A 269 13.83 11.62 24.00
N TRP A 270 13.48 11.52 25.30
CA TRP A 270 13.25 10.21 25.90
C TRP A 270 12.00 9.54 25.35
N MET A 271 12.10 8.27 24.98
CA MET A 271 11.00 7.42 24.58
C MET A 271 10.84 6.25 25.53
N PRO A 272 9.59 5.84 25.85
CA PRO A 272 9.35 4.58 26.56
C PRO A 272 9.94 3.40 25.78
N ASP A 273 10.50 2.43 26.48
CA ASP A 273 10.89 1.16 25.86
C ASP A 273 9.65 0.38 25.44
N LEU A 274 9.41 0.27 24.13
CA LEU A 274 8.28 -0.43 23.55
C LEU A 274 8.60 -1.88 23.20
N SER A 275 9.84 -2.33 23.42
CA SER A 275 10.31 -3.69 23.10
C SER A 275 9.90 -4.75 24.13
N SER A 276 9.45 -4.35 25.33
CA SER A 276 9.20 -5.26 26.47
C SER A 276 7.84 -5.98 26.45
N SER A 277 7.08 -5.95 25.33
CA SER A 277 5.76 -6.61 25.27
C SER A 277 5.71 -7.90 24.45
N SER A 278 6.83 -8.38 23.92
CA SER A 278 6.90 -9.73 23.35
C SER A 278 7.57 -10.68 24.34
N ALA A 279 6.82 -11.16 25.34
CA ALA A 279 7.18 -12.40 25.98
C ALA A 279 7.19 -13.49 24.90
N PRO A 280 8.22 -14.34 24.80
CA PRO A 280 8.19 -15.47 23.89
C PRO A 280 7.03 -16.36 24.31
N VAL A 281 6.10 -16.59 23.38
CA VAL A 281 5.11 -17.68 23.52
C VAL A 281 5.92 -18.95 23.44
N GLU A 282 6.21 -19.53 24.59
CA GLU A 282 6.73 -20.90 24.67
C GLU A 282 5.69 -21.81 24.00
N SER A 283 6.03 -22.31 22.83
CA SER A 283 5.30 -23.39 22.18
C SER A 283 5.53 -24.68 22.95
N TYR A 284 4.47 -25.17 23.63
CA TYR A 284 4.33 -26.57 24.06
C TYR A 284 3.71 -27.39 22.94
#